data_f2e4002d59019464276945a8d2fb36da
#
_entry.id   f2e4002d59019464276945a8d2fb36da
#
_cell.length_a   1.000
_cell.length_b   1.000
_cell.length_c   1.000
_cell.angle_alpha   90.00
_cell.angle_beta   90.00
_cell.angle_gamma   90.00
#
_symmetry.space_group_name_H-M   'P 1'
#
loop_
_entity.id
_entity.type
_entity.pdbx_description
1 polymer ?
#
loop_
_entity_poly.entity_id
_entity_poly.type
_entity_poly.pdbx_seq_one_letter_code
_entity_poly.pdbx_strand_id
1 'polypeptide(L)'
;MGAAPGQGPNFQNLALATDGNFYGVTAFGGANCLPMGCGTVFKVTPSGTYSVLYSFSSAATDGNEPRAAIIQGTDGNFYGTTSYGGSSNNCGLSSCGTVFKVTPSGSFTLVHSFSGADGYLTQAGLVQGTDGNFYGAATAGGTYDAGTVFRISPSGTFTSLHTFSGGDGANPIQGSIIQGTDGNLYGTTISGGAHGAGTVFEITQGGTFTSVYSFLGGAVDGSGPSNGLVQGSDGEFYGTTQAGGVDGRGTIFKISSSGALTLLHSFSPATTDGLNEGGGHLVQGADGNYYGTTAQGGANGSGTIFSITSSGVFTLLYSFLGSPTDGYFSNNGLTQY
;
A
#
# COMPACT_ATOMS: atom_id res chain seq x y z
N MET A 1 22.71 -26.09 4.65
CA MET A 1 23.10 -24.68 4.71
C MET A 1 21.79 -23.93 4.98
N GLY A 2 21.69 -23.14 6.06
CA GLY A 2 20.50 -22.33 6.31
C GLY A 2 20.33 -21.29 5.20
N ALA A 3 19.09 -21.03 4.80
CA ALA A 3 18.78 -19.97 3.83
C ALA A 3 19.37 -18.64 4.31
N ALA A 4 19.98 -17.88 3.41
CA ALA A 4 20.47 -16.54 3.73
C ALA A 4 19.31 -15.68 4.24
N PRO A 5 19.49 -14.85 5.27
CA PRO A 5 18.46 -13.93 5.73
C PRO A 5 18.07 -12.97 4.61
N GLY A 6 16.82 -12.55 4.59
CA GLY A 6 16.31 -11.57 3.65
C GLY A 6 17.07 -10.25 3.76
N GLN A 7 17.21 -9.53 2.64
CA GLN A 7 17.82 -8.20 2.59
C GLN A 7 16.78 -7.18 2.13
N GLY A 8 16.85 -5.96 2.71
CA GLY A 8 15.94 -4.88 2.39
C GLY A 8 14.49 -5.24 2.73
N PRO A 9 14.09 -5.21 4.02
CA PRO A 9 12.67 -5.14 4.34
C PRO A 9 12.15 -3.86 3.68
N ASN A 10 11.45 -4.02 2.56
CA ASN A 10 10.86 -2.87 1.87
C ASN A 10 9.52 -2.56 2.50
N PHE A 11 9.40 -1.34 3.01
CA PHE A 11 8.21 -0.50 3.12
C PHE A 11 6.91 -1.17 3.64
N GLN A 12 6.95 -2.31 4.35
CA GLN A 12 5.71 -3.02 4.64
C GLN A 12 5.59 -3.40 6.12
N ASN A 13 4.39 -3.25 6.64
CA ASN A 13 4.04 -3.64 7.99
C ASN A 13 4.10 -5.16 8.15
N LEU A 14 4.48 -5.62 9.34
CA LEU A 14 4.36 -7.00 9.73
C LEU A 14 2.89 -7.36 9.95
N ALA A 15 2.47 -8.52 9.51
CA ALA A 15 1.16 -9.07 9.85
C ALA A 15 1.27 -9.82 11.18
N LEU A 16 0.55 -9.37 12.21
CA LEU A 16 0.34 -10.15 13.41
C LEU A 16 -0.71 -11.23 13.12
N ALA A 17 -0.31 -12.48 13.24
CA ALA A 17 -1.17 -13.63 12.95
C ALA A 17 -1.89 -14.15 14.19
N THR A 18 -2.92 -14.95 13.95
CA THR A 18 -3.73 -15.59 15.01
C THR A 18 -2.93 -16.52 15.92
N ASP A 19 -1.74 -16.97 15.48
CA ASP A 19 -0.81 -17.77 16.29
C ASP A 19 0.11 -16.93 17.19
N GLY A 20 -0.07 -15.59 17.19
CA GLY A 20 0.70 -14.62 17.98
C GLY A 20 2.08 -14.31 17.42
N ASN A 21 2.45 -14.82 16.24
CA ASN A 21 3.71 -14.51 15.58
C ASN A 21 3.52 -13.41 14.53
N PHE A 22 4.63 -12.78 14.15
CA PHE A 22 4.68 -11.77 13.10
C PHE A 22 5.17 -12.41 11.80
N TYR A 23 4.53 -12.05 10.70
CA TYR A 23 4.87 -12.51 9.37
C TYR A 23 5.11 -11.32 8.43
N GLY A 24 6.05 -11.47 7.51
CA GLY A 24 6.40 -10.42 6.58
C GLY A 24 7.13 -10.93 5.35
N VAL A 25 7.48 -10.00 4.47
CA VAL A 25 8.26 -10.27 3.26
C VAL A 25 9.51 -9.41 3.21
N THR A 26 10.51 -9.88 2.47
CA THR A 26 11.66 -9.05 2.06
C THR A 26 11.72 -9.01 0.54
N ALA A 27 11.94 -7.84 -0.06
CA ALA A 27 12.02 -7.73 -1.51
C ALA A 27 13.25 -8.45 -2.09
N PHE A 28 14.32 -8.50 -1.32
CA PHE A 28 15.60 -9.10 -1.71
C PHE A 28 16.05 -10.14 -0.70
N GLY A 29 17.14 -10.84 -1.00
CA GLY A 29 17.67 -11.91 -0.19
C GLY A 29 16.99 -13.24 -0.48
N GLY A 30 17.21 -14.23 0.39
CA GLY A 30 16.79 -15.61 0.17
C GLY A 30 17.87 -16.45 -0.51
N ALA A 31 17.52 -17.72 -0.79
CA ALA A 31 18.49 -18.72 -1.29
C ALA A 31 18.69 -18.65 -2.81
N ASN A 32 17.82 -17.96 -3.55
CA ASN A 32 17.76 -17.97 -5.02
C ASN A 32 18.12 -16.58 -5.61
N CYS A 33 18.32 -16.49 -6.92
CA CYS A 33 18.54 -15.23 -7.65
C CYS A 33 19.79 -14.44 -7.17
N LEU A 34 20.86 -15.12 -6.83
CA LEU A 34 22.09 -14.45 -6.37
C LEU A 34 22.67 -13.51 -7.44
N PRO A 35 23.31 -12.37 -7.07
CA PRO A 35 23.73 -12.04 -5.69
C PRO A 35 22.70 -11.32 -4.83
N MET A 36 21.64 -10.71 -5.38
CA MET A 36 20.70 -9.89 -4.59
C MET A 36 19.57 -10.68 -3.95
N GLY A 37 19.22 -11.84 -4.51
CA GLY A 37 18.06 -12.62 -4.09
C GLY A 37 16.75 -12.12 -4.71
N CYS A 38 15.71 -12.97 -4.68
CA CYS A 38 14.37 -12.67 -5.20
C CYS A 38 13.34 -12.35 -4.10
N GLY A 39 13.78 -12.28 -2.87
CA GLY A 39 12.93 -12.02 -1.72
C GLY A 39 12.51 -13.28 -0.97
N THR A 40 11.91 -13.05 0.20
CA THR A 40 11.46 -14.12 1.11
C THR A 40 10.11 -13.83 1.72
N VAL A 41 9.42 -14.88 2.18
CA VAL A 41 8.40 -14.79 3.22
C VAL A 41 9.04 -15.27 4.51
N PHE A 42 8.88 -14.55 5.61
CA PHE A 42 9.48 -14.86 6.88
C PHE A 42 8.47 -14.78 8.04
N LYS A 43 8.86 -15.40 9.16
CA LYS A 43 8.16 -15.37 10.43
C LYS A 43 9.11 -14.90 11.52
N VAL A 44 8.61 -14.10 12.45
CA VAL A 44 9.30 -13.70 13.68
C VAL A 44 8.39 -13.99 14.87
N THR A 45 8.91 -14.69 15.89
CA THR A 45 8.17 -14.88 17.13
C THR A 45 8.25 -13.64 18.01
N PRO A 46 7.36 -13.45 19.00
CA PRO A 46 7.48 -12.37 19.99
C PRO A 46 8.80 -12.38 20.76
N SER A 47 9.46 -13.54 20.87
CA SER A 47 10.80 -13.68 21.48
C SER A 47 11.95 -13.30 20.55
N GLY A 48 11.66 -12.87 19.29
CA GLY A 48 12.66 -12.48 18.32
C GLY A 48 13.26 -13.62 17.48
N THR A 49 12.72 -14.84 17.55
CA THR A 49 13.21 -15.93 16.70
C THR A 49 12.74 -15.74 15.27
N TYR A 50 13.70 -15.53 14.35
CA TYR A 50 13.46 -15.33 12.91
C TYR A 50 13.56 -16.65 12.15
N SER A 51 12.67 -16.88 11.20
CA SER A 51 12.73 -18.03 10.28
C SER A 51 12.22 -17.65 8.89
N VAL A 52 12.93 -18.09 7.85
CA VAL A 52 12.47 -17.98 6.47
C VAL A 52 11.52 -19.15 6.20
N LEU A 53 10.30 -18.82 5.77
CA LEU A 53 9.27 -19.78 5.39
C LEU A 53 9.38 -20.17 3.92
N TYR A 54 9.66 -19.15 3.06
CA TYR A 54 9.77 -19.34 1.63
C TYR A 54 10.81 -18.38 1.03
N SER A 55 11.57 -18.85 0.03
CA SER A 55 12.51 -18.04 -0.76
C SER A 55 12.07 -18.04 -2.22
N PHE A 56 11.71 -16.88 -2.76
CA PHE A 56 11.29 -16.73 -4.14
C PHE A 56 12.44 -17.04 -5.11
N SER A 57 12.12 -17.47 -6.33
CA SER A 57 13.10 -17.96 -7.31
C SER A 57 13.03 -17.34 -8.69
N SER A 58 12.09 -16.41 -8.93
CA SER A 58 11.78 -15.82 -10.24
C SER A 58 11.42 -16.81 -11.36
N ALA A 59 11.14 -18.06 -11.04
CA ALA A 59 10.66 -19.04 -12.00
C ALA A 59 9.25 -18.65 -12.50
N ALA A 60 8.83 -19.20 -13.64
CA ALA A 60 7.49 -18.96 -14.21
C ALA A 60 6.35 -19.40 -13.27
N THR A 61 6.63 -20.30 -12.34
CA THR A 61 5.70 -20.80 -11.31
C THR A 61 5.87 -20.10 -9.97
N ASP A 62 6.59 -19.00 -9.92
CA ASP A 62 6.98 -18.28 -8.72
C ASP A 62 6.93 -16.77 -8.94
N GLY A 63 7.18 -16.00 -7.89
CA GLY A 63 7.25 -14.54 -7.92
C GLY A 63 8.67 -14.03 -7.70
N ASN A 64 8.81 -12.71 -7.78
CA ASN A 64 10.04 -12.00 -7.50
C ASN A 64 9.72 -10.62 -6.92
N GLU A 65 10.50 -10.19 -5.95
CA GLU A 65 10.35 -8.90 -5.27
C GLU A 65 8.94 -8.70 -4.68
N PRO A 66 8.55 -9.43 -3.63
CA PRO A 66 7.36 -9.11 -2.85
C PRO A 66 7.60 -7.77 -2.15
N ARG A 67 6.85 -6.75 -2.55
CA ARG A 67 7.01 -5.39 -2.04
C ARG A 67 5.84 -4.93 -1.18
N ALA A 68 4.73 -5.69 -1.18
CA ALA A 68 3.54 -5.41 -0.41
C ALA A 68 3.45 -6.24 0.87
N ALA A 69 2.79 -5.71 1.90
CA ALA A 69 2.48 -6.48 3.10
C ALA A 69 1.67 -7.73 2.75
N ILE A 70 1.95 -8.82 3.46
CA ILE A 70 1.09 -10.00 3.42
C ILE A 70 -0.02 -9.87 4.45
N ILE A 71 -1.15 -10.51 4.18
CA ILE A 71 -2.28 -10.59 5.12
C ILE A 71 -2.58 -12.05 5.44
N GLN A 72 -3.04 -12.31 6.67
CA GLN A 72 -3.58 -13.62 7.01
C GLN A 72 -5.05 -13.67 6.60
N GLY A 73 -5.38 -14.62 5.74
CA GLY A 73 -6.77 -14.90 5.36
C GLY A 73 -7.52 -15.64 6.48
N THR A 74 -8.84 -15.65 6.38
CA THR A 74 -9.73 -16.38 7.31
C THR A 74 -9.50 -17.89 7.29
N ASP A 75 -8.83 -18.41 6.25
CA ASP A 75 -8.39 -19.82 6.15
C ASP A 75 -7.07 -20.09 6.90
N GLY A 76 -6.48 -19.07 7.56
CA GLY A 76 -5.25 -19.14 8.31
C GLY A 76 -3.97 -19.08 7.47
N ASN A 77 -4.06 -19.06 6.14
CA ASN A 77 -2.91 -18.91 5.25
C ASN A 77 -2.57 -17.42 5.00
N PHE A 78 -1.36 -17.18 4.52
CA PHE A 78 -0.88 -15.84 4.20
C PHE A 78 -0.96 -15.60 2.69
N TYR A 79 -1.47 -14.43 2.31
CA TYR A 79 -1.63 -13.99 0.92
C TYR A 79 -0.85 -12.72 0.68
N GLY A 80 -0.22 -12.63 -0.48
CA GLY A 80 0.57 -11.48 -0.88
C GLY A 80 0.76 -11.39 -2.38
N THR A 81 1.45 -10.34 -2.81
CA THR A 81 1.76 -10.07 -4.21
C THR A 81 3.26 -9.96 -4.42
N THR A 82 3.71 -10.20 -5.64
CA THR A 82 5.08 -9.91 -6.09
C THR A 82 5.05 -8.94 -7.25
N SER A 83 6.00 -7.99 -7.30
CA SER A 83 6.08 -7.01 -8.39
C SER A 83 6.47 -7.64 -9.73
N TYR A 84 7.25 -8.72 -9.68
CA TYR A 84 7.79 -9.43 -10.84
C TYR A 84 7.63 -10.94 -10.67
N GLY A 85 8.08 -11.70 -11.67
CA GLY A 85 7.92 -13.15 -11.72
C GLY A 85 6.62 -13.54 -12.43
N GLY A 86 6.27 -14.83 -12.31
CA GLY A 86 5.11 -15.39 -13.00
C GLY A 86 5.42 -15.83 -14.44
N SER A 87 4.40 -16.36 -15.11
CA SER A 87 4.54 -17.05 -16.41
C SER A 87 4.53 -16.12 -17.62
N SER A 88 4.18 -14.82 -17.46
CA SER A 88 4.07 -13.87 -18.56
C SER A 88 5.23 -12.88 -18.55
N ASN A 89 5.76 -12.58 -19.76
CA ASN A 89 6.79 -11.59 -20.01
C ASN A 89 6.26 -10.38 -20.81
N ASN A 90 4.95 -10.18 -20.88
CA ASN A 90 4.30 -9.13 -21.68
C ASN A 90 4.17 -7.79 -20.96
N CYS A 91 4.96 -7.56 -19.90
CA CYS A 91 4.86 -6.39 -19.04
C CYS A 91 6.12 -5.50 -19.18
N GLY A 92 6.34 -4.99 -20.36
CA GLY A 92 7.50 -4.15 -20.67
C GLY A 92 8.82 -4.93 -20.63
N LEU A 93 9.75 -4.50 -19.78
CA LEU A 93 11.08 -5.09 -19.66
C LEU A 93 11.16 -6.27 -18.68
N SER A 94 10.05 -6.66 -18.04
CA SER A 94 10.02 -7.61 -16.94
C SER A 94 8.79 -8.50 -17.01
N SER A 95 8.79 -9.57 -16.23
CA SER A 95 7.63 -10.39 -15.93
C SER A 95 6.58 -9.60 -15.11
N CYS A 96 5.33 -10.07 -15.11
CA CYS A 96 4.16 -9.26 -14.73
C CYS A 96 3.85 -9.27 -13.24
N GLY A 97 4.45 -10.17 -12.46
CA GLY A 97 4.14 -10.34 -11.04
C GLY A 97 3.07 -11.39 -10.78
N THR A 98 2.84 -11.67 -9.52
CA THR A 98 1.97 -12.78 -9.08
C THR A 98 1.14 -12.41 -7.85
N VAL A 99 0.06 -13.17 -7.62
CA VAL A 99 -0.58 -13.33 -6.32
C VAL A 99 -0.18 -14.72 -5.80
N PHE A 100 0.25 -14.80 -4.57
CA PHE A 100 0.69 -16.04 -3.93
C PHE A 100 -0.02 -16.31 -2.60
N LYS A 101 0.02 -17.57 -2.18
CA LYS A 101 -0.39 -18.04 -0.87
C LYS A 101 0.74 -18.84 -0.24
N VAL A 102 0.99 -18.61 1.07
CA VAL A 102 1.93 -19.42 1.87
C VAL A 102 1.23 -19.86 3.15
N THR A 103 1.34 -21.15 3.48
CA THR A 103 0.84 -21.66 4.76
C THR A 103 1.76 -21.24 5.92
N PRO A 104 1.30 -21.26 7.19
CA PRO A 104 2.16 -21.02 8.35
C PRO A 104 3.37 -21.96 8.45
N SER A 105 3.32 -23.14 7.78
CA SER A 105 4.40 -24.10 7.68
C SER A 105 5.35 -23.89 6.50
N GLY A 106 5.09 -22.87 5.63
CA GLY A 106 5.95 -22.51 4.51
C GLY A 106 5.60 -23.17 3.17
N SER A 107 4.46 -23.87 3.05
CA SER A 107 4.02 -24.40 1.75
C SER A 107 3.53 -23.28 0.86
N PHE A 108 4.17 -23.09 -0.29
CA PHE A 108 3.86 -22.06 -1.28
C PHE A 108 2.86 -22.55 -2.32
N THR A 109 1.99 -21.66 -2.76
CA THR A 109 1.08 -21.86 -3.89
C THR A 109 1.02 -20.56 -4.72
N LEU A 110 1.29 -20.67 -6.02
CA LEU A 110 0.99 -19.60 -6.98
C LEU A 110 -0.53 -19.56 -7.17
N VAL A 111 -1.15 -18.43 -6.81
CA VAL A 111 -2.61 -18.26 -6.92
C VAL A 111 -2.98 -17.65 -8.25
N HIS A 112 -2.21 -16.64 -8.72
CA HIS A 112 -2.40 -16.01 -10.02
C HIS A 112 -1.07 -15.48 -10.58
N SER A 113 -0.92 -15.52 -11.89
CA SER A 113 0.18 -14.89 -12.62
C SER A 113 -0.38 -13.85 -13.56
N PHE A 114 -0.02 -12.59 -13.33
CA PHE A 114 -0.49 -11.48 -14.17
C PHE A 114 0.05 -11.60 -15.60
N SER A 115 -0.70 -11.04 -16.57
CA SER A 115 -0.43 -11.14 -18.01
C SER A 115 -0.22 -9.80 -18.70
N GLY A 116 -0.28 -8.70 -17.96
CA GLY A 116 -0.29 -7.34 -18.48
C GLY A 116 -1.69 -6.84 -18.86
N ALA A 117 -2.49 -7.64 -19.54
CA ALA A 117 -3.88 -7.30 -19.84
C ALA A 117 -4.78 -7.22 -18.59
N ASP A 118 -4.45 -7.94 -17.55
CA ASP A 118 -5.14 -7.96 -16.25
C ASP A 118 -4.42 -7.18 -15.16
N GLY A 119 -3.29 -6.55 -15.50
CA GLY A 119 -2.47 -5.73 -14.61
C GLY A 119 -1.03 -6.22 -14.50
N TYR A 120 -0.16 -5.39 -13.95
CA TYR A 120 1.20 -5.72 -13.54
C TYR A 120 1.76 -4.69 -12.54
N LEU A 121 2.93 -4.94 -11.94
CA LEU A 121 3.52 -4.12 -10.88
C LEU A 121 2.58 -4.00 -9.67
N THR A 122 2.20 -5.13 -9.08
CA THR A 122 1.41 -5.16 -7.86
C THR A 122 2.29 -4.78 -6.66
N GLN A 123 2.26 -3.52 -6.29
CA GLN A 123 3.01 -2.95 -5.16
C GLN A 123 2.11 -2.66 -3.95
N ALA A 124 0.81 -2.72 -4.12
CA ALA A 124 -0.17 -2.59 -3.06
C ALA A 124 -0.46 -3.94 -2.39
N GLY A 125 -0.76 -3.91 -1.10
CA GLY A 125 -1.22 -5.08 -0.35
C GLY A 125 -2.61 -5.54 -0.79
N LEU A 126 -2.97 -6.73 -0.35
CA LEU A 126 -4.32 -7.26 -0.50
C LEU A 126 -5.17 -6.90 0.71
N VAL A 127 -6.48 -6.77 0.51
CA VAL A 127 -7.48 -6.76 1.58
C VAL A 127 -8.40 -7.96 1.40
N GLN A 128 -8.76 -8.66 2.47
CA GLN A 128 -9.81 -9.67 2.42
C GLN A 128 -11.16 -9.03 2.69
N GLY A 129 -12.07 -9.13 1.74
CA GLY A 129 -13.43 -8.63 1.89
C GLY A 129 -14.29 -9.56 2.77
N THR A 130 -15.43 -9.03 3.20
CA THR A 130 -16.41 -9.77 4.01
C THR A 130 -17.02 -10.97 3.29
N ASP A 131 -16.89 -11.01 1.95
CA ASP A 131 -17.26 -12.15 1.09
C ASP A 131 -16.18 -13.27 1.05
N GLY A 132 -15.06 -13.08 1.75
CA GLY A 132 -13.94 -14.01 1.81
C GLY A 132 -12.98 -13.94 0.63
N ASN A 133 -13.24 -13.15 -0.41
CA ASN A 133 -12.35 -12.93 -1.53
C ASN A 133 -11.27 -11.88 -1.16
N PHE A 134 -10.18 -11.88 -1.92
CA PHE A 134 -9.10 -10.90 -1.79
C PHE A 134 -9.23 -9.86 -2.90
N TYR A 135 -8.95 -8.62 -2.56
CA TYR A 135 -9.01 -7.46 -3.45
C TYR A 135 -7.66 -6.76 -3.45
N GLY A 136 -7.25 -6.30 -4.62
CA GLY A 136 -6.00 -5.59 -4.81
C GLY A 136 -6.00 -4.72 -6.05
N ALA A 137 -4.92 -3.97 -6.22
CA ALA A 137 -4.70 -3.15 -7.41
C ALA A 137 -3.35 -3.46 -8.05
N ALA A 138 -3.31 -3.38 -9.36
CA ALA A 138 -2.07 -3.37 -10.13
C ALA A 138 -1.81 -1.96 -10.65
N THR A 139 -0.60 -1.47 -10.44
CA THR A 139 -0.23 -0.09 -10.76
C THR A 139 -0.31 0.23 -12.24
N ALA A 140 -0.05 -0.75 -13.08
CA ALA A 140 -0.02 -0.62 -14.53
C ALA A 140 -0.72 -1.81 -15.20
N GLY A 141 -0.83 -1.78 -16.51
CA GLY A 141 -1.54 -2.78 -17.29
C GLY A 141 -3.03 -2.47 -17.45
N GLY A 142 -3.78 -3.47 -17.88
CA GLY A 142 -5.14 -3.28 -18.36
C GLY A 142 -5.17 -2.70 -19.77
N THR A 143 -6.35 -2.37 -20.26
CA THR A 143 -6.59 -1.92 -21.66
C THR A 143 -5.82 -0.63 -22.01
N TYR A 144 -5.62 0.26 -21.04
CA TYR A 144 -5.04 1.59 -21.25
C TYR A 144 -3.67 1.77 -20.55
N ASP A 145 -3.11 0.70 -20.01
CA ASP A 145 -1.86 0.70 -19.23
C ASP A 145 -1.90 1.67 -18.02
N ALA A 146 -3.08 1.95 -17.51
CA ALA A 146 -3.30 2.89 -16.41
C ALA A 146 -3.55 2.19 -15.06
N GLY A 147 -3.47 0.86 -15.03
CA GLY A 147 -3.68 0.03 -13.84
C GLY A 147 -5.07 -0.60 -13.78
N THR A 148 -5.23 -1.51 -12.84
CA THR A 148 -6.46 -2.29 -12.65
C THR A 148 -6.80 -2.47 -11.18
N VAL A 149 -8.08 -2.71 -10.90
CA VAL A 149 -8.56 -3.28 -9.62
C VAL A 149 -9.04 -4.69 -9.88
N PHE A 150 -8.66 -5.62 -9.03
CA PHE A 150 -9.01 -7.03 -9.19
C PHE A 150 -9.56 -7.65 -7.90
N ARG A 151 -10.29 -8.74 -8.09
CA ARG A 151 -10.74 -9.67 -7.06
C ARG A 151 -10.15 -11.04 -7.35
N ILE A 152 -9.73 -11.76 -6.32
CA ILE A 152 -9.28 -13.14 -6.43
C ILE A 152 -9.82 -13.96 -5.26
N SER A 153 -10.39 -15.13 -5.55
CA SER A 153 -10.84 -16.05 -4.52
C SER A 153 -9.64 -16.79 -3.88
N PRO A 154 -9.79 -17.34 -2.66
CA PRO A 154 -8.78 -18.22 -2.06
C PRO A 154 -8.37 -19.43 -2.91
N SER A 155 -9.26 -19.86 -3.83
CA SER A 155 -9.04 -20.95 -4.80
C SER A 155 -8.36 -20.50 -6.10
N GLY A 156 -8.11 -19.19 -6.30
CA GLY A 156 -7.42 -18.65 -7.46
C GLY A 156 -8.33 -18.17 -8.60
N THR A 157 -9.65 -18.10 -8.40
CA THR A 157 -10.53 -17.49 -9.41
C THR A 157 -10.32 -16.00 -9.46
N PHE A 158 -9.68 -15.53 -10.52
CA PHE A 158 -9.37 -14.11 -10.75
C PHE A 158 -10.50 -13.41 -11.52
N THR A 159 -10.78 -12.16 -11.16
CA THR A 159 -11.73 -11.27 -11.85
C THR A 159 -11.15 -9.86 -11.88
N SER A 160 -10.95 -9.30 -13.07
CA SER A 160 -10.69 -7.86 -13.22
C SER A 160 -12.00 -7.13 -12.96
N LEU A 161 -12.03 -6.28 -11.92
CA LEU A 161 -13.20 -5.51 -11.54
C LEU A 161 -13.27 -4.19 -12.30
N HIS A 162 -12.11 -3.55 -12.49
CA HIS A 162 -12.00 -2.27 -13.17
C HIS A 162 -10.66 -2.14 -13.87
N THR A 163 -10.64 -1.47 -15.01
CA THR A 163 -9.45 -1.08 -15.76
C THR A 163 -9.46 0.44 -15.91
N PHE A 164 -8.51 1.11 -15.29
CA PHE A 164 -8.42 2.57 -15.38
C PHE A 164 -8.11 3.04 -16.80
N SER A 165 -8.71 4.19 -17.17
CA SER A 165 -8.59 4.78 -18.52
C SER A 165 -7.75 6.07 -18.54
N GLY A 166 -7.24 6.50 -17.41
CA GLY A 166 -6.62 7.80 -17.22
C GLY A 166 -7.62 8.90 -16.85
N GLY A 167 -8.76 8.99 -17.53
CA GLY A 167 -9.80 9.95 -17.21
C GLY A 167 -10.54 9.71 -15.90
N ASP A 168 -10.59 8.47 -15.45
CA ASP A 168 -11.20 8.03 -14.19
C ASP A 168 -10.17 7.75 -13.08
N GLY A 169 -8.89 7.93 -13.37
CA GLY A 169 -7.75 7.67 -12.52
C GLY A 169 -6.67 6.90 -13.27
N ALA A 170 -5.45 6.90 -12.73
CA ALA A 170 -4.34 6.09 -13.25
C ALA A 170 -3.33 5.80 -12.13
N ASN A 171 -2.63 4.69 -12.28
CA ASN A 171 -1.57 4.26 -11.37
C ASN A 171 -2.04 4.15 -9.91
N PRO A 172 -2.92 3.20 -9.58
CA PRO A 172 -3.22 2.88 -8.19
C PRO A 172 -1.95 2.30 -7.55
N ILE A 173 -1.22 3.12 -6.80
CA ILE A 173 0.10 2.77 -6.21
C ILE A 173 -0.03 2.69 -4.69
N GLN A 174 0.72 1.76 -4.07
CA GLN A 174 1.04 1.62 -2.64
C GLN A 174 -0.13 1.76 -1.66
N GLY A 175 -1.17 2.53 -1.99
CA GLY A 175 -2.37 2.63 -1.20
C GLY A 175 -3.16 1.34 -1.31
N SER A 176 -3.14 0.53 -0.26
CA SER A 176 -4.02 -0.63 -0.19
C SER A 176 -5.46 -0.20 -0.39
N ILE A 177 -6.21 -0.96 -1.17
CA ILE A 177 -7.65 -0.87 -1.16
C ILE A 177 -8.12 -1.21 0.26
N ILE A 178 -9.07 -0.46 0.78
CA ILE A 178 -9.72 -0.77 2.05
C ILE A 178 -11.19 -1.10 1.82
N GLN A 179 -11.77 -1.96 2.66
CA GLN A 179 -13.21 -2.16 2.68
C GLN A 179 -13.83 -1.21 3.70
N GLY A 180 -14.75 -0.38 3.24
CA GLY A 180 -15.55 0.48 4.09
C GLY A 180 -16.59 -0.29 4.90
N THR A 181 -17.13 0.34 5.92
CA THR A 181 -18.19 -0.22 6.78
C THR A 181 -19.50 -0.50 6.03
N ASP A 182 -19.67 0.11 4.85
CA ASP A 182 -20.78 -0.14 3.92
C ASP A 182 -20.57 -1.39 3.04
N GLY A 183 -19.38 -2.03 3.15
CA GLY A 183 -19.00 -3.22 2.39
C GLY A 183 -18.39 -2.93 1.02
N ASN A 184 -18.37 -1.68 0.55
CA ASN A 184 -17.70 -1.29 -0.68
C ASN A 184 -16.20 -1.15 -0.46
N LEU A 185 -15.44 -1.11 -1.55
CA LEU A 185 -14.00 -0.98 -1.55
C LEU A 185 -13.61 0.43 -1.97
N TYR A 186 -12.67 1.03 -1.26
CA TYR A 186 -12.19 2.38 -1.50
C TYR A 186 -10.68 2.40 -1.73
N GLY A 187 -10.23 3.24 -2.64
CA GLY A 187 -8.81 3.39 -2.95
C GLY A 187 -8.50 4.72 -3.60
N THR A 188 -7.22 4.91 -3.91
CA THR A 188 -6.73 6.12 -4.56
C THR A 188 -5.92 5.79 -5.81
N THR A 189 -5.88 6.73 -6.75
CA THR A 189 -4.92 6.72 -7.86
C THR A 189 -4.01 7.92 -7.78
N ILE A 190 -2.71 7.75 -8.02
CA ILE A 190 -1.73 8.84 -7.88
C ILE A 190 -1.86 9.87 -8.98
N SER A 191 -2.39 9.50 -10.13
CA SER A 191 -2.53 10.36 -11.30
C SER A 191 -3.85 10.10 -12.02
N GLY A 192 -4.09 10.78 -13.13
CA GLY A 192 -5.34 10.70 -13.85
C GLY A 192 -6.48 11.44 -13.14
N GLY A 193 -7.71 11.12 -13.51
CA GLY A 193 -8.89 11.91 -13.13
C GLY A 193 -9.05 13.14 -14.02
N ALA A 194 -10.10 13.93 -13.78
CA ALA A 194 -10.47 15.07 -14.62
C ALA A 194 -9.37 16.16 -14.74
N HIS A 195 -8.46 16.21 -13.76
CA HIS A 195 -7.40 17.24 -13.68
C HIS A 195 -5.98 16.64 -13.67
N GLY A 196 -5.85 15.31 -13.80
CA GLY A 196 -4.58 14.63 -13.81
C GLY A 196 -3.89 14.50 -12.44
N ALA A 197 -4.53 14.97 -11.37
CA ALA A 197 -3.95 15.06 -10.03
C ALA A 197 -4.26 13.86 -9.12
N GLY A 198 -4.88 12.81 -9.68
CA GLY A 198 -5.28 11.61 -8.97
C GLY A 198 -6.75 11.63 -8.53
N THR A 199 -7.21 10.50 -8.03
CA THR A 199 -8.62 10.30 -7.65
C THR A 199 -8.75 9.56 -6.33
N VAL A 200 -9.92 9.70 -5.69
CA VAL A 200 -10.47 8.74 -4.76
C VAL A 200 -11.57 7.98 -5.50
N PHE A 201 -11.57 6.67 -5.41
CA PHE A 201 -12.59 5.83 -6.04
C PHE A 201 -13.25 4.88 -5.05
N GLU A 202 -14.46 4.49 -5.39
CA GLU A 202 -15.24 3.42 -4.78
C GLU A 202 -15.47 2.32 -5.82
N ILE A 203 -15.42 1.08 -5.40
CA ILE A 203 -15.83 -0.05 -6.22
C ILE A 203 -16.59 -1.07 -5.37
N THR A 204 -17.75 -1.50 -5.83
CA THR A 204 -18.48 -2.57 -5.14
C THR A 204 -17.76 -3.91 -5.32
N GLN A 205 -18.03 -4.88 -4.44
CA GLN A 205 -17.53 -6.25 -4.58
C GLN A 205 -17.92 -6.90 -5.93
N GLY A 206 -19.01 -6.40 -6.56
CA GLY A 206 -19.47 -6.82 -7.88
C GLY A 206 -18.80 -6.12 -9.07
N GLY A 207 -17.95 -5.09 -8.82
CA GLY A 207 -17.22 -4.38 -9.87
C GLY A 207 -17.90 -3.10 -10.38
N THR A 208 -18.97 -2.60 -9.74
CA THR A 208 -19.50 -1.27 -10.07
C THR A 208 -18.54 -0.21 -9.55
N PHE A 209 -17.94 0.55 -10.47
CA PHE A 209 -16.94 1.58 -10.18
C PHE A 209 -17.57 2.97 -10.12
N THR A 210 -17.13 3.79 -9.17
CA THR A 210 -17.48 5.20 -9.02
C THR A 210 -16.22 6.01 -8.74
N SER A 211 -15.95 7.05 -9.53
CA SER A 211 -14.98 8.08 -9.18
C SER A 211 -15.62 8.99 -8.13
N VAL A 212 -15.22 8.84 -6.87
CA VAL A 212 -15.78 9.60 -5.74
C VAL A 212 -15.28 11.05 -5.77
N TYR A 213 -14.00 11.23 -6.09
CA TYR A 213 -13.38 12.54 -6.16
C TYR A 213 -12.21 12.57 -7.15
N SER A 214 -12.09 13.67 -7.89
CA SER A 214 -10.92 13.94 -8.73
C SER A 214 -10.22 15.19 -8.19
N PHE A 215 -8.98 15.01 -7.72
CA PHE A 215 -8.19 16.11 -7.17
C PHE A 215 -7.97 17.19 -8.22
N LEU A 216 -8.13 18.46 -7.79
CA LEU A 216 -7.91 19.62 -8.62
C LEU A 216 -6.42 19.93 -8.79
N GLY A 217 -5.62 19.54 -7.79
CA GLY A 217 -4.21 19.85 -7.72
C GLY A 217 -3.90 21.26 -7.22
N GLY A 218 -2.62 21.59 -7.20
CA GLY A 218 -2.17 22.91 -6.76
C GLY A 218 -2.46 23.19 -5.28
N ALA A 219 -2.78 24.44 -4.97
CA ALA A 219 -3.00 24.89 -3.58
C ALA A 219 -4.37 24.49 -3.00
N VAL A 220 -5.29 24.00 -3.84
CA VAL A 220 -6.71 23.82 -3.46
C VAL A 220 -6.91 22.61 -2.56
N ASP A 221 -6.44 21.42 -2.99
CA ASP A 221 -6.76 20.14 -2.34
C ASP A 221 -5.61 19.13 -2.37
N GLY A 222 -4.54 19.43 -3.08
CA GLY A 222 -3.39 18.53 -3.20
C GLY A 222 -3.40 17.71 -4.49
N SER A 223 -2.37 16.89 -4.67
CA SER A 223 -2.21 15.99 -5.81
C SER A 223 -1.39 14.76 -5.45
N GLY A 224 -1.61 13.68 -6.16
CA GLY A 224 -0.91 12.41 -5.96
C GLY A 224 -1.24 11.76 -4.61
N PRO A 225 -2.50 11.36 -4.34
CA PRO A 225 -2.85 10.59 -3.15
C PRO A 225 -2.27 9.17 -3.29
N SER A 226 -1.15 8.88 -2.63
CA SER A 226 -0.38 7.65 -2.85
C SER A 226 -0.44 6.66 -1.70
N ASN A 227 -0.78 7.12 -0.49
CA ASN A 227 -0.60 6.30 0.72
C ASN A 227 -1.88 5.56 1.15
N GLY A 228 -2.90 5.51 0.29
CA GLY A 228 -4.17 4.88 0.61
C GLY A 228 -5.03 5.70 1.58
N LEU A 229 -6.09 5.06 2.02
CA LEU A 229 -7.10 5.65 2.89
C LEU A 229 -7.17 4.88 4.22
N VAL A 230 -7.60 5.54 5.27
CA VAL A 230 -8.09 4.93 6.50
C VAL A 230 -9.52 5.41 6.74
N GLN A 231 -10.46 4.49 7.05
CA GLN A 231 -11.79 4.90 7.47
C GLN A 231 -11.78 5.18 8.98
N GLY A 232 -12.22 6.37 9.34
CA GLY A 232 -12.36 6.78 10.72
C GLY A 232 -13.61 6.19 11.39
N SER A 233 -13.63 6.25 12.71
CA SER A 233 -14.80 5.86 13.51
C SER A 233 -16.03 6.74 13.27
N ASP A 234 -15.86 7.89 12.61
CA ASP A 234 -16.93 8.78 12.14
C ASP A 234 -17.50 8.39 10.77
N GLY A 235 -16.94 7.33 10.15
CA GLY A 235 -17.33 6.83 8.82
C GLY A 235 -16.68 7.57 7.65
N GLU A 236 -15.99 8.68 7.88
CA GLU A 236 -15.24 9.43 6.85
C GLU A 236 -13.92 8.72 6.50
N PHE A 237 -13.39 9.00 5.31
CA PHE A 237 -12.09 8.50 4.87
C PHE A 237 -11.02 9.58 5.00
N TYR A 238 -9.84 9.19 5.47
CA TYR A 238 -8.71 10.08 5.68
C TYR A 238 -7.52 9.62 4.86
N GLY A 239 -6.82 10.56 4.24
CA GLY A 239 -5.67 10.29 3.40
C GLY A 239 -4.72 11.46 3.31
N THR A 240 -3.63 11.23 2.59
CA THR A 240 -2.60 12.24 2.35
C THR A 240 -2.30 12.35 0.85
N THR A 241 -1.82 13.52 0.42
CA THR A 241 -1.31 13.73 -0.93
C THR A 241 0.19 14.04 -0.90
N GLN A 242 0.92 13.59 -1.92
CA GLN A 242 2.37 13.82 -2.02
C GLN A 242 2.73 15.28 -2.31
N ALA A 243 1.89 15.96 -3.08
CA ALA A 243 2.15 17.32 -3.52
C ALA A 243 0.88 18.18 -3.45
N GLY A 244 1.02 19.45 -3.79
CA GLY A 244 -0.05 20.44 -3.66
C GLY A 244 -0.18 20.96 -2.23
N GLY A 245 -1.29 21.62 -1.94
CA GLY A 245 -1.42 22.45 -0.76
C GLY A 245 -0.76 23.82 -0.97
N VAL A 246 -0.82 24.70 0.04
CA VAL A 246 -0.38 26.10 -0.07
C VAL A 246 1.07 26.23 -0.55
N ASP A 247 1.97 25.37 -0.07
CA ASP A 247 3.40 25.40 -0.40
C ASP A 247 3.83 24.25 -1.33
N GLY A 248 2.88 23.50 -1.89
CA GLY A 248 3.17 22.40 -2.81
C GLY A 248 3.76 21.15 -2.16
N ARG A 249 3.70 21.01 -0.83
CA ARG A 249 4.38 19.99 -0.04
C ARG A 249 3.49 18.84 0.43
N GLY A 250 2.30 18.75 -0.14
CA GLY A 250 1.31 17.75 0.20
C GLY A 250 0.31 18.20 1.26
N THR A 251 -0.69 17.39 1.44
CA THR A 251 -1.84 17.72 2.30
C THR A 251 -2.30 16.51 3.08
N ILE A 252 -3.07 16.76 4.14
CA ILE A 252 -3.92 15.79 4.81
C ILE A 252 -5.37 16.18 4.53
N PHE A 253 -6.18 15.25 4.09
CA PHE A 253 -7.58 15.47 3.78
C PHE A 253 -8.48 14.45 4.46
N LYS A 254 -9.76 14.80 4.62
CA LYS A 254 -10.83 13.85 4.85
C LYS A 254 -11.88 13.95 3.73
N ILE A 255 -12.58 12.85 3.47
CA ILE A 255 -13.58 12.78 2.42
C ILE A 255 -14.70 11.83 2.82
N SER A 256 -15.94 12.24 2.57
CA SER A 256 -17.09 11.35 2.71
C SER A 256 -17.20 10.36 1.54
N SER A 257 -17.95 9.28 1.71
CA SER A 257 -18.31 8.37 0.62
C SER A 257 -19.08 9.06 -0.52
N SER A 258 -19.72 10.20 -0.26
CA SER A 258 -20.40 11.03 -1.27
C SER A 258 -19.50 12.02 -2.01
N GLY A 259 -18.19 12.06 -1.67
CA GLY A 259 -17.20 12.92 -2.33
C GLY A 259 -17.03 14.31 -1.74
N ALA A 260 -17.60 14.60 -0.55
CA ALA A 260 -17.36 15.87 0.13
C ALA A 260 -15.97 15.89 0.76
N LEU A 261 -15.00 16.52 0.10
CA LEU A 261 -13.61 16.62 0.57
C LEU A 261 -13.43 17.85 1.48
N THR A 262 -12.71 17.66 2.57
CA THR A 262 -12.25 18.72 3.48
C THR A 262 -10.73 18.63 3.61
N LEU A 263 -10.03 19.71 3.29
CA LEU A 263 -8.60 19.86 3.56
C LEU A 263 -8.41 20.06 5.06
N LEU A 264 -7.67 19.18 5.72
CA LEU A 264 -7.39 19.26 7.15
C LEU A 264 -6.07 19.99 7.44
N HIS A 265 -5.04 19.74 6.64
CA HIS A 265 -3.72 20.33 6.82
C HIS A 265 -2.98 20.44 5.48
N SER A 266 -2.16 21.48 5.36
CA SER A 266 -1.27 21.70 4.23
C SER A 266 0.16 21.78 4.78
N PHE A 267 1.02 20.83 4.41
CA PHE A 267 2.40 20.81 4.88
C PHE A 267 3.18 22.03 4.35
N SER A 268 4.01 22.61 5.23
CA SER A 268 4.79 23.80 4.91
C SER A 268 6.20 23.73 5.43
N PRO A 269 7.22 24.09 4.63
CA PRO A 269 8.61 24.15 5.10
C PRO A 269 8.83 25.26 6.15
N ALA A 270 7.92 26.23 6.22
CA ALA A 270 8.01 27.34 7.19
C ALA A 270 7.61 26.91 8.61
N THR A 271 6.87 25.82 8.77
CA THR A 271 6.29 25.36 10.04
C THR A 271 7.03 24.19 10.68
N THR A 272 8.08 23.65 10.05
CA THR A 272 8.82 22.47 10.51
C THR A 272 7.96 21.21 10.68
N ASP A 273 6.74 21.20 10.16
CA ASP A 273 5.76 20.11 10.31
C ASP A 273 6.03 18.90 9.39
N GLY A 274 7.06 19.01 8.55
CA GLY A 274 7.46 17.95 7.65
C GLY A 274 7.03 18.20 6.21
N LEU A 275 7.43 17.30 5.33
CA LEU A 275 7.06 17.28 3.91
C LEU A 275 6.49 15.91 3.61
N ASN A 276 5.33 15.82 3.00
CA ASN A 276 4.68 14.53 2.78
C ASN A 276 5.14 13.81 1.49
N GLU A 277 6.24 14.23 0.89
CA GLU A 277 6.83 13.51 -0.24
C GLU A 277 7.27 12.11 0.23
N GLY A 278 6.42 11.10 0.01
CA GLY A 278 6.68 9.71 0.38
C GLY A 278 6.43 9.35 1.86
N GLY A 279 5.65 10.14 2.60
CA GLY A 279 5.23 9.79 3.96
C GLY A 279 4.33 8.54 4.01
N GLY A 280 4.20 7.94 5.19
CA GLY A 280 3.40 6.73 5.38
C GLY A 280 1.88 6.99 5.42
N HIS A 281 1.10 5.92 5.36
CA HIS A 281 -0.35 5.98 5.54
C HIS A 281 -0.73 6.41 6.97
N LEU A 282 -1.92 6.99 7.10
CA LEU A 282 -2.48 7.36 8.39
C LEU A 282 -3.02 6.12 9.12
N VAL A 283 -2.95 6.14 10.45
CA VAL A 283 -3.64 5.19 11.32
C VAL A 283 -4.48 5.96 12.34
N GLN A 284 -5.67 5.46 12.66
CA GLN A 284 -6.47 6.05 13.73
C GLN A 284 -6.07 5.41 15.07
N GLY A 285 -5.68 6.23 16.05
CA GLY A 285 -5.41 5.79 17.41
C GLY A 285 -6.69 5.54 18.23
N ALA A 286 -6.55 4.84 19.34
CA ALA A 286 -7.66 4.59 20.27
C ALA A 286 -8.26 5.87 20.87
N ASP A 287 -7.54 6.98 20.83
CA ASP A 287 -7.98 8.31 21.24
C ASP A 287 -8.80 9.05 20.18
N GLY A 288 -8.99 8.41 18.99
CA GLY A 288 -9.72 8.96 17.85
C GLY A 288 -8.92 9.91 16.97
N ASN A 289 -7.68 10.23 17.31
CA ASN A 289 -6.79 11.03 16.48
C ASN A 289 -6.14 10.16 15.38
N TYR A 290 -5.65 10.81 14.32
CA TYR A 290 -4.91 10.15 13.24
C TYR A 290 -3.44 10.43 13.39
N TYR A 291 -2.62 9.41 13.17
CA TYR A 291 -1.18 9.45 13.31
C TYR A 291 -0.52 9.12 11.98
N GLY A 292 0.54 9.83 11.66
CA GLY A 292 1.29 9.62 10.42
C GLY A 292 2.75 10.04 10.53
N THR A 293 3.47 9.77 9.46
CA THR A 293 4.88 10.15 9.32
C THR A 293 5.11 10.95 8.05
N THR A 294 6.15 11.76 8.03
CA THR A 294 6.67 12.39 6.80
C THR A 294 8.07 11.87 6.52
N ALA A 295 8.40 11.69 5.24
CA ALA A 295 9.72 11.23 4.83
C ALA A 295 10.80 12.30 4.99
N GLN A 296 10.44 13.55 4.87
CA GLN A 296 11.34 14.69 4.86
C GLN A 296 10.79 15.85 5.69
N GLY A 297 11.59 16.91 5.85
CA GLY A 297 11.20 18.08 6.62
C GLY A 297 11.40 17.87 8.12
N GLY A 298 10.68 18.64 8.93
CA GLY A 298 10.97 18.75 10.37
C GLY A 298 12.20 19.61 10.65
N ALA A 299 12.57 19.76 11.92
CA ALA A 299 13.66 20.63 12.35
C ALA A 299 15.03 20.28 11.73
N ASN A 300 15.24 19.01 11.36
CA ASN A 300 16.52 18.50 10.84
C ASN A 300 16.42 18.00 9.40
N GLY A 301 15.30 18.17 8.72
CA GLY A 301 15.09 17.70 7.35
C GLY A 301 14.93 16.20 7.19
N SER A 302 14.83 15.44 8.28
CA SER A 302 14.91 13.97 8.30
C SER A 302 13.56 13.27 8.45
N GLY A 303 12.46 14.03 8.40
CA GLY A 303 11.10 13.55 8.58
C GLY A 303 10.54 13.76 9.98
N THR A 304 9.26 13.49 10.14
CA THR A 304 8.52 13.74 11.38
C THR A 304 7.54 12.62 11.70
N ILE A 305 7.09 12.58 12.95
CA ILE A 305 5.89 11.89 13.39
C ILE A 305 4.90 12.96 13.85
N PHE A 306 3.66 12.85 13.44
CA PHE A 306 2.61 13.81 13.76
C PHE A 306 1.30 13.12 14.18
N SER A 307 0.43 13.88 14.83
CA SER A 307 -0.97 13.54 14.99
C SER A 307 -1.87 14.65 14.45
N ILE A 308 -3.07 14.30 14.03
CA ILE A 308 -4.09 15.24 13.59
C ILE A 308 -5.47 14.78 14.05
N THR A 309 -6.30 15.72 14.53
CA THR A 309 -7.67 15.43 14.89
C THR A 309 -8.57 15.40 13.66
N SER A 310 -9.77 14.82 13.77
CA SER A 310 -10.79 14.85 12.71
C SER A 310 -11.25 16.27 12.32
N SER A 311 -10.96 17.28 13.17
CA SER A 311 -11.25 18.70 12.94
C SER A 311 -10.05 19.46 12.34
N GLY A 312 -8.89 18.81 12.12
CA GLY A 312 -7.71 19.42 11.49
C GLY A 312 -6.70 20.04 12.47
N VAL A 313 -6.80 19.80 13.78
CA VAL A 313 -5.76 20.27 14.72
C VAL A 313 -4.53 19.38 14.57
N PHE A 314 -3.50 19.92 13.95
CA PHE A 314 -2.22 19.24 13.70
C PHE A 314 -1.28 19.41 14.90
N THR A 315 -0.58 18.34 15.28
CA THR A 315 0.43 18.33 16.35
C THR A 315 1.67 17.58 15.89
N LEU A 316 2.81 18.27 15.82
CA LEU A 316 4.11 17.64 15.63
C LEU A 316 4.50 16.89 16.91
N LEU A 317 4.68 15.58 16.82
CA LEU A 317 5.05 14.73 17.95
C LEU A 317 6.56 14.53 18.04
N TYR A 318 7.21 14.33 16.90
CA TYR A 318 8.65 14.09 16.86
C TYR A 318 9.24 14.57 15.52
N SER A 319 10.48 15.07 15.56
CA SER A 319 11.28 15.43 14.40
C SER A 319 12.55 14.62 14.41
N PHE A 320 12.76 13.77 13.40
CA PHE A 320 13.94 12.91 13.35
C PHE A 320 15.22 13.73 13.23
N LEU A 321 16.26 13.27 13.95
CA LEU A 321 17.58 13.93 13.98
C LEU A 321 18.44 13.55 12.76
N GLY A 322 18.12 12.43 12.12
CA GLY A 322 18.90 11.88 11.02
C GLY A 322 20.02 10.94 11.48
N SER A 323 20.62 10.26 10.47
CA SER A 323 21.74 9.35 10.71
C SER A 323 22.96 10.12 11.29
N PRO A 324 23.71 9.55 12.26
CA PRO A 324 23.57 8.20 12.79
C PRO A 324 22.70 8.09 14.05
N THR A 325 21.93 9.10 14.39
CA THR A 325 21.31 9.23 15.73
C THR A 325 20.02 8.40 15.86
N ASP A 326 19.02 8.62 14.99
CA ASP A 326 17.70 7.97 15.11
C ASP A 326 17.06 7.59 13.77
N GLY A 327 17.76 7.78 12.65
CA GLY A 327 17.27 7.46 11.32
C GLY A 327 16.73 8.66 10.53
N TYR A 328 16.30 8.38 9.28
CA TYR A 328 15.76 9.35 8.35
C TYR A 328 14.88 8.65 7.32
N PHE A 329 14.03 9.41 6.60
CA PHE A 329 13.10 8.92 5.58
C PHE A 329 12.15 7.82 6.07
N SER A 330 11.26 8.17 7.02
CA SER A 330 10.17 7.26 7.41
C SER A 330 9.13 7.18 6.30
N ASN A 331 9.30 6.26 5.36
CA ASN A 331 8.40 6.05 4.23
C ASN A 331 7.25 5.08 4.53
N ASN A 332 7.27 4.46 5.71
CA ASN A 332 6.23 3.53 6.14
C ASN A 332 5.31 4.19 7.14
N GLY A 333 4.04 3.83 7.08
CA GLY A 333 3.07 4.24 8.08
C GLY A 333 3.35 3.63 9.45
N LEU A 334 2.57 4.07 10.41
CA LEU A 334 2.49 3.48 11.74
C LEU A 334 1.54 2.28 11.70
N THR A 335 1.66 1.38 12.66
CA THR A 335 0.76 0.25 12.82
C THR A 335 0.18 0.27 14.23
N GLN A 336 -1.13 0.11 14.34
CA GLN A 336 -1.82 -0.07 15.60
C GLN A 336 -2.02 -1.58 15.84
N TYR A 337 -1.74 -2.02 17.06
CA TYR A 337 -2.00 -3.39 17.53
C TYR A 337 -2.91 -3.37 18.74
#